data_68022707227e4746fc74d2179662c54a
#
_entry.id   68022707227e4746fc74d2179662c54a
#
_cell.length_a   1.000
_cell.length_b   1.000
_cell.length_c   1.000
_cell.angle_alpha   90.00
_cell.angle_beta   90.00
_cell.angle_gamma   90.00
#
_symmetry.space_group_name_H-M   'P 1'
#
loop_
_entity.id
_entity.type
_entity.pdbx_description
1 polymer ?
#
loop_
_entity_poly.entity_id
_entity_poly.type
_entity_poly.pdbx_seq_one_letter_code
_entity_poly.pdbx_strand_id
1 'polypeptide(L)'
;MHVTNTLTEYANITKALHWLSVIILFIQIPLGFYLVDLDFGDQRITIEDIHVTLGLTVFYIIIIRLINNILNPTPKLDPSIFKGQRFLAKMNHVLLYVAILSITISGILKKLFNGEILTILFREIQINENFDLADQFYEIHILSNYTLIGLIVLHITAVIIHKLFFGDNLLKRIL
;
A
#
# COMPACT_ATOMS: atom_id res chain seq x y z
N MET A 1 1.56 26.65 4.86
CA MET A 1 1.52 25.21 4.51
C MET A 1 2.93 24.67 4.60
N HIS A 2 3.21 23.74 5.53
CA HIS A 2 4.55 23.13 5.62
C HIS A 2 4.64 22.03 4.55
N VAL A 3 5.57 22.17 3.62
CA VAL A 3 5.83 21.22 2.53
C VAL A 3 6.77 20.09 2.96
N THR A 4 7.63 20.34 3.95
CA THR A 4 8.60 19.39 4.49
C THR A 4 8.25 19.01 5.93
N ASN A 5 8.53 17.75 6.31
CA ASN A 5 8.37 17.31 7.70
C ASN A 5 9.33 18.08 8.60
N THR A 6 8.91 18.33 9.84
CA THR A 6 9.77 18.84 10.91
C THR A 6 10.12 17.71 11.89
N LEU A 7 10.94 18.01 12.91
CA LEU A 7 11.23 17.04 13.97
C LEU A 7 10.03 16.80 14.92
N THR A 8 8.99 17.63 14.82
CA THR A 8 7.80 17.57 15.68
C THR A 8 6.52 17.16 14.94
N GLU A 9 6.40 17.49 13.64
CA GLU A 9 5.16 17.31 12.88
C GLU A 9 5.42 16.81 11.46
N TYR A 10 4.49 16.02 10.95
CA TYR A 10 4.44 15.64 9.54
C TYR A 10 3.89 16.79 8.68
N ALA A 11 4.48 16.96 7.51
CA ALA A 11 3.99 17.91 6.50
C ALA A 11 2.60 17.51 5.98
N ASN A 12 1.83 18.49 5.51
CA ASN A 12 0.50 18.25 4.97
C ASN A 12 0.52 17.27 3.75
N ILE A 13 1.58 17.33 2.93
CA ILE A 13 1.76 16.39 1.82
C ILE A 13 1.94 14.95 2.30
N THR A 14 2.69 14.73 3.37
CA THR A 14 2.88 13.40 3.98
C THR A 14 1.55 12.85 4.50
N LYS A 15 0.76 13.70 5.16
CA LYS A 15 -0.58 13.35 5.67
C LYS A 15 -1.54 13.04 4.51
N ALA A 16 -1.58 13.91 3.50
CA ALA A 16 -2.45 13.73 2.33
C ALA A 16 -2.14 12.44 1.57
N LEU A 17 -0.87 12.16 1.30
CA LEU A 17 -0.44 10.92 0.65
C LEU A 17 -0.77 9.67 1.47
N HIS A 18 -0.67 9.76 2.81
CA HIS A 18 -1.06 8.67 3.69
C HIS A 18 -2.56 8.37 3.55
N TRP A 19 -3.41 9.38 3.75
CA TRP A 19 -4.85 9.18 3.70
C TRP A 19 -5.36 8.81 2.32
N LEU A 20 -4.77 9.36 1.25
CA LEU A 20 -5.10 8.96 -0.11
C LEU A 20 -4.81 7.46 -0.34
N SER A 21 -3.64 6.97 0.11
CA SER A 21 -3.34 5.54 -0.01
C SER A 21 -4.27 4.67 0.85
N VAL A 22 -4.67 5.13 2.04
CA VAL A 22 -5.65 4.41 2.89
C VAL A 22 -6.99 4.29 2.18
N ILE A 23 -7.51 5.39 1.61
CA ILE A 23 -8.81 5.40 0.92
C ILE A 23 -8.78 4.45 -0.29
N ILE A 24 -7.73 4.53 -1.12
CA ILE A 24 -7.64 3.68 -2.30
C ILE A 24 -7.49 2.21 -1.91
N LEU A 25 -6.67 1.86 -0.91
CA LEU A 25 -6.53 0.49 -0.43
C LEU A 25 -7.82 -0.06 0.16
N PHE A 26 -8.61 0.79 0.84
CA PHE A 26 -9.92 0.41 1.39
C PHE A 26 -10.94 0.05 0.30
N ILE A 27 -10.80 0.61 -0.90
CA ILE A 27 -11.59 0.25 -2.09
C ILE A 27 -10.97 -0.95 -2.81
N GLN A 28 -9.66 -0.93 -3.00
CA GLN A 28 -8.92 -1.87 -3.83
C GLN A 28 -8.95 -3.31 -3.30
N ILE A 29 -8.83 -3.48 -1.97
CA ILE A 29 -8.82 -4.82 -1.35
C ILE A 29 -10.18 -5.53 -1.54
N PRO A 30 -11.33 -4.93 -1.16
CA PRO A 30 -12.63 -5.55 -1.43
C PRO A 30 -12.90 -5.77 -2.92
N LEU A 31 -12.47 -4.83 -3.78
CA LEU A 31 -12.63 -4.94 -5.22
C LEU A 31 -11.87 -6.16 -5.78
N GLY A 32 -10.68 -6.46 -5.25
CA GLY A 32 -9.91 -7.65 -5.62
C GLY A 32 -10.62 -8.95 -5.25
N PHE A 33 -11.23 -9.04 -4.07
CA PHE A 33 -12.05 -10.20 -3.69
C PHE A 33 -13.28 -10.33 -4.57
N TYR A 34 -13.97 -9.24 -4.83
CA TYR A 34 -15.13 -9.23 -5.71
C TYR A 34 -14.78 -9.70 -7.13
N LEU A 35 -13.62 -9.27 -7.66
CA LEU A 35 -13.15 -9.68 -8.99
C LEU A 35 -12.95 -11.20 -9.12
N VAL A 36 -12.49 -11.87 -8.07
CA VAL A 36 -12.26 -13.32 -8.06
C VAL A 36 -13.57 -14.10 -8.17
N ASP A 37 -14.64 -13.56 -7.58
CA ASP A 37 -15.97 -14.20 -7.55
C ASP A 37 -16.80 -13.98 -8.84
N LEU A 38 -16.34 -13.10 -9.76
CA LEU A 38 -17.04 -12.82 -11.00
C LEU A 38 -16.78 -13.88 -12.07
N ASP A 39 -17.85 -14.30 -12.75
CA ASP A 39 -17.77 -15.10 -13.97
C ASP A 39 -17.11 -14.31 -15.12
N PHE A 40 -16.56 -15.02 -16.10
CA PHE A 40 -15.99 -14.40 -17.31
C PHE A 40 -17.08 -13.67 -18.11
N GLY A 41 -16.83 -12.41 -18.44
CA GLY A 41 -17.75 -11.55 -19.19
C GLY A 41 -17.38 -10.08 -19.08
N ASP A 42 -18.18 -9.20 -19.72
CA ASP A 42 -17.91 -7.76 -19.81
C ASP A 42 -17.82 -7.09 -18.44
N GLN A 43 -18.61 -7.55 -17.47
CA GLN A 43 -18.55 -7.04 -16.11
C GLN A 43 -17.19 -7.31 -15.46
N ARG A 44 -16.68 -8.55 -15.58
CA ARG A 44 -15.36 -8.91 -15.04
C ARG A 44 -14.25 -8.09 -15.68
N ILE A 45 -14.28 -7.92 -17.01
CA ILE A 45 -13.29 -7.11 -17.74
C ILE A 45 -13.29 -5.68 -17.21
N THR A 46 -14.47 -5.07 -17.07
CA THR A 46 -14.60 -3.70 -16.55
C THR A 46 -14.05 -3.55 -15.13
N ILE A 47 -14.38 -4.49 -14.24
CA ILE A 47 -13.92 -4.46 -12.85
C ILE A 47 -12.40 -4.72 -12.76
N GLU A 48 -11.87 -5.61 -13.61
CA GLU A 48 -10.44 -5.84 -13.71
C GLU A 48 -9.69 -4.58 -14.14
N ASP A 49 -10.16 -3.85 -15.14
CA ASP A 49 -9.56 -2.60 -15.60
C ASP A 49 -9.56 -1.53 -14.50
N ILE A 50 -10.65 -1.43 -13.75
CA ILE A 50 -10.71 -0.54 -12.58
C ILE A 50 -9.69 -0.99 -11.52
N HIS A 51 -9.64 -2.28 -11.20
CA HIS A 51 -8.69 -2.84 -10.22
C HIS A 51 -7.24 -2.57 -10.63
N VAL A 52 -6.89 -2.78 -11.88
CA VAL A 52 -5.54 -2.52 -12.41
C VAL A 52 -5.19 -1.04 -12.35
N THR A 53 -6.12 -0.16 -12.75
CA THR A 53 -5.92 1.30 -12.71
C THR A 53 -5.70 1.81 -11.29
N LEU A 54 -6.51 1.37 -10.35
CA LEU A 54 -6.34 1.70 -8.92
C LEU A 54 -5.04 1.10 -8.36
N GLY A 55 -4.69 -0.13 -8.75
CA GLY A 55 -3.45 -0.79 -8.35
C GLY A 55 -2.20 -0.03 -8.81
N LEU A 56 -2.18 0.43 -10.06
CA LEU A 56 -1.11 1.30 -10.59
C LEU A 56 -1.06 2.64 -9.85
N THR A 57 -2.22 3.22 -9.52
CA THR A 57 -2.30 4.46 -8.74
C THR A 57 -1.69 4.27 -7.35
N VAL A 58 -2.00 3.16 -6.66
CA VAL A 58 -1.37 2.80 -5.37
C VAL A 58 0.14 2.65 -5.53
N PHE A 59 0.60 1.97 -6.59
CA PHE A 59 2.03 1.81 -6.86
C PHE A 59 2.75 3.16 -6.96
N TYR A 60 2.22 4.11 -7.73
CA TYR A 60 2.83 5.44 -7.84
C TYR A 60 2.80 6.22 -6.52
N ILE A 61 1.67 6.20 -5.81
CA ILE A 61 1.56 6.87 -4.52
C ILE A 61 2.57 6.30 -3.53
N ILE A 62 2.76 4.97 -3.47
CA ILE A 62 3.68 4.36 -2.52
C ILE A 62 5.14 4.68 -2.84
N ILE A 63 5.51 4.77 -4.13
CA ILE A 63 6.84 5.23 -4.56
C ILE A 63 7.06 6.68 -4.12
N ILE A 64 6.10 7.58 -4.36
CA ILE A 64 6.19 8.98 -3.93
C ILE A 64 6.30 9.07 -2.41
N ARG A 65 5.52 8.28 -1.65
CA ARG A 65 5.61 8.23 -0.19
C ARG A 65 6.96 7.72 0.30
N LEU A 66 7.52 6.71 -0.35
CA LEU A 66 8.83 6.16 -0.01
C LEU A 66 9.93 7.22 -0.22
N ILE A 67 9.93 7.88 -1.38
CA ILE A 67 10.85 8.97 -1.68
C ILE A 67 10.69 10.11 -0.67
N ASN A 68 9.45 10.54 -0.40
CA ASN A 68 9.17 11.58 0.58
C ASN A 68 9.66 11.20 2.00
N ASN A 69 9.52 9.93 2.39
CA ASN A 69 9.97 9.44 3.70
C ASN A 69 11.51 9.36 3.81
N ILE A 70 12.20 9.11 2.69
CA ILE A 70 13.67 9.08 2.63
C ILE A 70 14.24 10.51 2.67
N LEU A 71 13.61 11.44 1.96
CA LEU A 71 14.09 12.82 1.81
C LEU A 71 13.74 13.73 3.00
N ASN A 72 12.77 13.35 3.83
CA ASN A 72 12.29 14.16 4.94
C ASN A 72 12.55 13.50 6.29
N PRO A 73 12.84 14.28 7.34
CA PRO A 73 13.01 13.75 8.69
C PRO A 73 11.69 13.12 9.19
N THR A 74 11.82 12.05 9.96
CA THR A 74 10.67 11.48 10.67
C THR A 74 10.52 12.22 12.01
N PRO A 75 9.32 12.76 12.35
CA PRO A 75 9.08 13.40 13.63
C PRO A 75 9.41 12.46 14.79
N LYS A 76 10.11 13.00 15.80
CA LYS A 76 10.53 12.22 16.97
C LYS A 76 9.31 11.69 17.72
N LEU A 77 9.39 10.43 18.13
CA LEU A 77 8.42 9.83 19.05
C LEU A 77 8.63 10.35 20.46
N ASP A 78 7.56 10.37 21.26
CA ASP A 78 7.63 10.74 22.67
C ASP A 78 8.69 9.87 23.38
N PRO A 79 9.56 10.48 24.22
CA PRO A 79 10.55 9.73 25.01
C PRO A 79 9.95 8.65 25.92
N SER A 80 8.69 8.81 26.34
CA SER A 80 7.97 7.84 27.18
C SER A 80 7.72 6.50 26.47
N ILE A 81 7.71 6.49 25.12
CA ILE A 81 7.48 5.26 24.34
C ILE A 81 8.70 4.34 24.49
N PHE A 82 8.45 3.11 24.97
CA PHE A 82 9.48 2.09 25.19
C PHE A 82 10.21 1.70 23.89
N LYS A 83 11.52 1.44 24.00
CA LYS A 83 12.38 1.14 22.82
C LYS A 83 11.85 -0.01 21.97
N GLY A 84 11.32 -1.07 22.58
CA GLY A 84 10.73 -2.21 21.86
C GLY A 84 9.50 -1.83 21.04
N GLN A 85 8.63 -0.97 21.57
CA GLN A 85 7.45 -0.47 20.83
C GLN A 85 7.87 0.37 19.61
N ARG A 86 8.90 1.21 19.74
CA ARG A 86 9.45 1.99 18.61
C ARG A 86 10.00 1.09 17.51
N PHE A 87 10.70 0.01 17.91
CA PHE A 87 11.23 -0.98 16.97
C PHE A 87 10.10 -1.69 16.22
N LEU A 88 9.08 -2.19 16.95
CA LEU A 88 7.93 -2.86 16.38
C LEU A 88 7.13 -1.94 15.45
N ALA A 89 6.92 -0.68 15.85
CA ALA A 89 6.25 0.32 14.99
C ALA A 89 7.02 0.57 13.69
N LYS A 90 8.36 0.74 13.78
CA LYS A 90 9.20 0.91 12.59
C LYS A 90 9.17 -0.32 11.69
N MET A 91 9.27 -1.51 12.28
CA MET A 91 9.22 -2.78 11.55
C MET A 91 7.89 -2.94 10.81
N ASN A 92 6.75 -2.68 11.49
CA ASN A 92 5.45 -2.77 10.86
C ASN A 92 5.31 -1.80 9.67
N HIS A 93 5.80 -0.57 9.78
CA HIS A 93 5.79 0.37 8.64
C HIS A 93 6.65 -0.12 7.47
N VAL A 94 7.84 -0.68 7.73
CA VAL A 94 8.68 -1.26 6.67
C VAL A 94 7.96 -2.44 6.00
N LEU A 95 7.37 -3.34 6.80
CA LEU A 95 6.61 -4.49 6.27
C LEU A 95 5.39 -4.05 5.45
N LEU A 96 4.67 -3.00 5.86
CA LEU A 96 3.59 -2.42 5.06
C LEU A 96 4.08 -1.92 3.70
N TYR A 97 5.21 -1.21 3.63
CA TYR A 97 5.80 -0.80 2.34
C TYR A 97 6.17 -2.00 1.48
N VAL A 98 6.83 -3.00 2.07
CA VAL A 98 7.22 -4.23 1.34
C VAL A 98 5.99 -4.96 0.82
N ALA A 99 4.95 -5.13 1.65
CA ALA A 99 3.73 -5.82 1.25
C ALA A 99 2.99 -5.09 0.12
N ILE A 100 2.86 -3.74 0.20
CA ILE A 100 2.20 -2.95 -0.85
C ILE A 100 3.02 -2.97 -2.16
N LEU A 101 4.34 -2.90 -2.11
CA LEU A 101 5.18 -3.05 -3.30
C LEU A 101 5.08 -4.46 -3.88
N SER A 102 5.11 -5.49 -3.05
CA SER A 102 4.98 -6.87 -3.49
C SER A 102 3.64 -7.12 -4.20
N ILE A 103 2.51 -6.68 -3.61
CA ILE A 103 1.19 -6.88 -4.22
C ILE A 103 1.05 -6.09 -5.53
N THR A 104 1.54 -4.86 -5.61
CA THR A 104 1.42 -4.04 -6.82
C THR A 104 2.33 -4.54 -7.94
N ILE A 105 3.59 -4.87 -7.63
CA ILE A 105 4.55 -5.40 -8.62
C ILE A 105 4.09 -6.77 -9.13
N SER A 106 3.65 -7.67 -8.26
CA SER A 106 3.17 -9.00 -8.68
C SER A 106 1.92 -8.91 -9.56
N GLY A 107 0.99 -7.98 -9.28
CA GLY A 107 -0.17 -7.74 -10.13
C GLY A 107 0.21 -7.21 -11.52
N ILE A 108 1.18 -6.27 -11.60
CA ILE A 108 1.73 -5.76 -12.86
C ILE A 108 2.37 -6.90 -13.66
N LEU A 109 3.24 -7.69 -13.02
CA LEU A 109 3.96 -8.78 -13.68
C LEU A 109 3.02 -9.90 -14.13
N LYS A 110 2.02 -10.27 -13.31
CA LYS A 110 0.96 -11.22 -13.68
C LYS A 110 0.29 -10.80 -15.00
N LYS A 111 -0.12 -9.53 -15.09
CA LYS A 111 -0.81 -9.03 -16.28
C LYS A 111 0.11 -9.00 -17.51
N LEU A 112 1.35 -8.56 -17.36
CA LEU A 112 2.33 -8.54 -18.44
C LEU A 112 2.66 -9.97 -18.93
N PHE A 113 2.87 -10.95 -18.03
CA PHE A 113 3.16 -12.32 -18.41
C PHE A 113 1.95 -13.07 -18.97
N ASN A 114 0.74 -12.56 -18.78
CA ASN A 114 -0.43 -13.00 -19.54
C ASN A 114 -0.44 -12.49 -21.01
N GLY A 115 0.57 -11.71 -21.43
CA GLY A 115 0.65 -11.12 -22.77
C GLY A 115 -0.22 -9.89 -22.95
N GLU A 116 -0.83 -9.37 -21.88
CA GLU A 116 -1.70 -8.20 -21.94
C GLU A 116 -0.89 -6.89 -22.02
N ILE A 117 -1.46 -5.91 -22.75
CA ILE A 117 -0.88 -4.57 -22.84
C ILE A 117 -1.18 -3.82 -21.55
N LEU A 118 -0.15 -3.22 -20.96
CA LEU A 118 -0.30 -2.38 -19.76
C LEU A 118 0.33 -1.01 -20.00
N THR A 119 -0.45 0.05 -19.76
CA THR A 119 0.04 1.42 -19.87
C THR A 119 0.70 1.86 -18.56
N ILE A 120 2.03 2.00 -18.57
CA ILE A 120 2.83 2.47 -17.43
C ILE A 120 3.54 3.75 -17.84
N LEU A 121 3.36 4.85 -17.07
CA LEU A 121 3.96 6.17 -17.34
C LEU A 121 3.73 6.62 -18.79
N PHE A 122 2.50 6.49 -19.28
CA PHE A 122 2.06 6.89 -20.65
C PHE A 122 2.71 6.07 -21.77
N ARG A 123 3.34 4.93 -21.47
CA ARG A 123 3.89 4.00 -22.45
C ARG A 123 3.18 2.67 -22.33
N GLU A 124 2.77 2.13 -23.46
CA GLU A 124 2.27 0.78 -23.58
C GLU A 124 3.45 -0.19 -23.49
N ILE A 125 3.35 -1.13 -22.57
CA ILE A 125 4.32 -2.19 -22.37
C ILE A 125 3.60 -3.50 -22.62
N GLN A 126 4.19 -4.33 -23.47
CA GLN A 126 3.79 -5.71 -23.72
C GLN A 126 5.04 -6.56 -23.77
N ILE A 127 4.97 -7.73 -23.18
CA ILE A 127 6.05 -8.73 -23.22
C ILE A 127 5.50 -10.04 -23.78
N ASN A 128 6.39 -10.97 -24.13
CA ASN A 128 5.97 -12.30 -24.56
C ASN A 128 5.28 -13.01 -23.40
N GLU A 129 4.17 -13.68 -23.71
CA GLU A 129 3.39 -14.45 -22.74
C GLU A 129 4.23 -15.59 -22.12
N ASN A 130 4.02 -15.80 -20.83
CA ASN A 130 4.53 -16.91 -20.06
C ASN A 130 3.56 -17.20 -18.91
N PHE A 131 2.64 -18.12 -19.15
CA PHE A 131 1.58 -18.44 -18.22
C PHE A 131 2.09 -19.04 -16.90
N ASP A 132 3.18 -19.80 -16.92
CA ASP A 132 3.78 -20.34 -15.69
C ASP A 132 4.29 -19.21 -14.76
N LEU A 133 4.88 -18.15 -15.32
CA LEU A 133 5.28 -16.97 -14.56
C LEU A 133 4.04 -16.15 -14.14
N ALA A 134 3.04 -16.02 -15.00
CA ALA A 134 1.80 -15.32 -14.64
C ALA A 134 1.13 -15.96 -13.43
N ASP A 135 1.05 -17.27 -13.38
CA ASP A 135 0.49 -18.03 -12.26
C ASP A 135 1.32 -17.85 -10.98
N GLN A 136 2.65 -17.92 -11.08
CA GLN A 136 3.52 -17.65 -9.92
C GLN A 136 3.31 -16.24 -9.36
N PHE A 137 3.22 -15.22 -10.23
CA PHE A 137 2.96 -13.84 -9.78
C PHE A 137 1.54 -13.66 -9.25
N TYR A 138 0.57 -14.42 -9.74
CA TYR A 138 -0.77 -14.45 -9.15
C TYR A 138 -0.72 -14.97 -7.71
N GLU A 139 -0.06 -16.09 -7.45
CA GLU A 139 0.11 -16.63 -6.10
C GLU A 139 0.81 -15.65 -5.15
N ILE A 140 1.87 -14.99 -5.62
CA ILE A 140 2.55 -13.94 -4.86
C ILE A 140 1.60 -12.77 -4.57
N HIS A 141 0.76 -12.38 -5.54
CA HIS A 141 -0.24 -11.32 -5.37
C HIS A 141 -1.23 -11.66 -4.27
N ILE A 142 -1.78 -12.87 -4.29
CA ILE A 142 -2.75 -13.35 -3.30
C ILE A 142 -2.11 -13.44 -1.90
N LEU A 143 -0.92 -14.03 -1.79
CA LEU A 143 -0.20 -14.13 -0.51
C LEU A 143 0.13 -12.74 0.06
N SER A 144 0.58 -11.83 -0.80
CA SER A 144 0.86 -10.44 -0.42
C SER A 144 -0.40 -9.70 0.05
N ASN A 145 -1.57 -9.99 -0.55
CA ASN A 145 -2.84 -9.40 -0.14
C ASN A 145 -3.22 -9.81 1.29
N TYR A 146 -3.19 -11.09 1.61
CA TYR A 146 -3.49 -11.57 2.97
C TYR A 146 -2.47 -11.05 4.00
N THR A 147 -1.20 -10.99 3.62
CA THR A 147 -0.13 -10.41 4.45
C THR A 147 -0.40 -8.93 4.72
N LEU A 148 -0.76 -8.17 3.69
CA LEU A 148 -1.08 -6.75 3.80
C LEU A 148 -2.27 -6.52 4.73
N ILE A 149 -3.35 -7.29 4.60
CA ILE A 149 -4.53 -7.22 5.48
C ILE A 149 -4.11 -7.44 6.94
N GLY A 150 -3.34 -8.48 7.23
CA GLY A 150 -2.83 -8.76 8.57
C GLY A 150 -1.99 -7.61 9.14
N LEU A 151 -1.11 -7.02 8.34
CA LEU A 151 -0.28 -5.87 8.73
C LEU A 151 -1.11 -4.60 8.95
N ILE A 152 -2.16 -4.36 8.16
CA ILE A 152 -3.09 -3.23 8.35
C ILE A 152 -3.86 -3.39 9.66
N VAL A 153 -4.39 -4.59 9.94
CA VAL A 153 -5.07 -4.88 11.21
C VAL A 153 -4.13 -4.63 12.38
N LEU A 154 -2.90 -5.14 12.32
CA LEU A 154 -1.88 -4.90 13.34
C LEU A 154 -1.57 -3.42 13.52
N HIS A 155 -1.44 -2.67 12.41
CA HIS A 155 -1.17 -1.23 12.41
C HIS A 155 -2.28 -0.44 13.11
N ILE A 156 -3.53 -0.70 12.74
CA ILE A 156 -4.71 -0.01 13.32
C ILE A 156 -4.85 -0.38 14.80
N THR A 157 -4.71 -1.67 15.13
CA THR A 157 -4.79 -2.15 16.51
C THR A 157 -3.73 -1.51 17.40
N ALA A 158 -2.50 -1.38 16.90
CA ALA A 158 -1.44 -0.68 17.64
C ALA A 158 -1.79 0.77 17.94
N VAL A 159 -2.35 1.51 16.98
CA VAL A 159 -2.79 2.91 17.17
C VAL A 159 -3.90 3.00 18.22
N ILE A 160 -4.87 2.07 18.19
CA ILE A 160 -5.96 2.02 19.17
C ILE A 160 -5.44 1.72 20.58
N ILE A 161 -4.57 0.71 20.71
CA ILE A 161 -3.96 0.33 22.00
C ILE A 161 -3.17 1.50 22.58
N HIS A 162 -2.34 2.18 21.77
CA HIS A 162 -1.60 3.35 22.23
C HIS A 162 -2.52 4.46 22.77
N LYS A 163 -3.62 4.74 22.07
CA LYS A 163 -4.59 5.75 22.49
C LYS A 163 -5.31 5.37 23.79
N LEU A 164 -5.71 4.11 23.94
CA LEU A 164 -6.55 3.67 25.08
C LEU A 164 -5.74 3.37 26.35
N PHE A 165 -4.56 2.78 26.22
CA PHE A 165 -3.80 2.26 27.35
C PHE A 165 -2.57 3.11 27.72
N PHE A 166 -1.98 3.82 26.75
CA PHE A 166 -0.78 4.63 26.99
C PHE A 166 -1.04 6.15 26.94
N GLY A 167 -2.26 6.56 26.58
CA GLY A 167 -2.61 7.98 26.47
C GLY A 167 -1.98 8.71 25.27
N ASP A 168 -1.22 7.98 24.44
CA ASP A 168 -0.55 8.53 23.27
C ASP A 168 -1.52 8.68 22.10
N ASN A 169 -1.79 9.91 21.67
CA ASN A 169 -2.63 10.12 20.50
C ASN A 169 -1.81 10.15 19.21
N LEU A 170 -1.33 8.94 18.78
CA LEU A 170 -0.56 8.80 17.54
C LEU A 170 -1.34 9.25 16.29
N LEU A 171 -2.68 9.14 16.33
CA LEU A 171 -3.54 9.55 15.23
C LEU A 171 -3.46 11.07 14.96
N LYS A 172 -3.32 11.90 16.01
CA LYS A 172 -3.16 13.36 15.84
C LYS A 172 -1.93 13.75 15.01
N ARG A 173 -0.93 12.88 14.92
CA ARG A 173 0.31 13.17 14.19
C ARG A 173 0.13 13.07 12.68
N ILE A 174 -0.89 12.31 12.23
CA ILE A 174 -1.16 12.04 10.82
C ILE A 174 -2.50 12.63 10.33
N LEU A 175 -3.28 13.24 11.23
CA LEU A 175 -4.50 14.01 10.91
C LEU A 175 -4.22 15.45 10.45
#